data_b60d7956920659378b0ef4a042b1cb2d
#
_entry.id   b60d7956920659378b0ef4a042b1cb2d
#
_cell.length_a   1.000
_cell.length_b   1.000
_cell.length_c   1.000
_cell.angle_alpha   90.00
_cell.angle_beta   90.00
_cell.angle_gamma   90.00
#
_symmetry.space_group_name_H-M   'P 1'
#
loop_
_entity.id
_entity.type
_entity.pdbx_description
1 polymer ?
#
loop_
_entity_poly.entity_id
_entity_poly.type
_entity_poly.pdbx_seq_one_letter_code
_entity_poly.pdbx_strand_id
1 'polypeptide(L)'
;RLGATRQEADELRELYELTPELLKVLTSPVISIHKKDAVIEKIYQDAGLSKVLVNYTKMMCRLGYIGEIEDILDAFYLYWDRQNHILRAELTCAGTPQPEEEAEARKILAEKYPDCEIVLTEKEDENLLGGYIIKVHHKEYDRSYEGRLRQLERKLTGR
;
A
#
# COMPACT_ATOMS: atom_id res chain seq x y z
N ARG A 1 -18.33 1.31 -9.65
CA ARG A 1 -17.26 1.29 -10.65
C ARG A 1 -16.38 2.52 -10.46
N LEU A 2 -15.22 2.34 -9.86
CA LEU A 2 -14.25 3.41 -9.71
C LEU A 2 -13.57 3.65 -11.06
N GLY A 3 -13.96 4.74 -11.73
CA GLY A 3 -13.28 5.18 -12.95
C GLY A 3 -11.94 5.87 -12.69
N ALA A 4 -11.49 5.87 -11.43
CA ALA A 4 -10.22 6.48 -11.05
C ALA A 4 -9.05 5.56 -11.39
N THR A 5 -7.97 6.16 -11.87
CA THR A 5 -6.71 5.46 -12.12
C THR A 5 -5.84 5.47 -10.86
N ARG A 6 -4.82 4.60 -10.83
CA ARG A 6 -3.84 4.61 -9.75
C ARG A 6 -3.14 5.97 -9.62
N GLN A 7 -2.88 6.62 -10.75
CA GLN A 7 -2.28 7.95 -10.77
C GLN A 7 -3.17 8.99 -10.06
N GLU A 8 -4.47 8.97 -10.32
CA GLU A 8 -5.42 9.85 -9.64
C GLU A 8 -5.48 9.59 -8.14
N ALA A 9 -5.39 8.31 -7.73
CA ALA A 9 -5.31 7.94 -6.33
C ALA A 9 -4.02 8.46 -5.67
N ASP A 10 -2.89 8.38 -6.36
CA ASP A 10 -1.61 8.92 -5.89
C ASP A 10 -1.69 10.45 -5.73
N GLU A 11 -2.26 11.15 -6.69
CA GLU A 11 -2.47 12.59 -6.65
C GLU A 11 -3.38 13.00 -5.49
N LEU A 12 -4.43 12.23 -5.25
CA LEU A 12 -5.35 12.45 -4.15
C LEU A 12 -4.65 12.24 -2.79
N ARG A 13 -3.86 11.18 -2.67
CA ARG A 13 -3.09 10.90 -1.45
C ARG A 13 -2.10 12.02 -1.15
N GLU A 14 -1.37 12.47 -2.15
CA GLU A 14 -0.44 13.60 -2.04
C GLU A 14 -1.14 14.87 -1.59
N LEU A 15 -2.31 15.16 -2.14
CA LEU A 15 -3.12 16.32 -1.77
C LEU A 15 -3.44 16.32 -0.26
N TYR A 16 -3.87 15.19 0.28
CA TYR A 16 -4.19 15.08 1.71
C TYR A 16 -2.94 15.10 2.59
N GLU A 17 -1.81 14.60 2.13
CA GLU A 17 -0.54 14.67 2.85
C GLU A 17 -0.01 16.10 2.91
N LEU A 18 -0.08 16.84 1.82
CA LEU A 18 0.38 18.22 1.74
C LEU A 18 -0.58 19.23 2.41
N THR A 19 -1.85 18.87 2.52
CA THR A 19 -2.88 19.74 3.08
C THR A 19 -3.66 19.03 4.19
N PRO A 20 -3.04 18.79 5.36
CA PRO A 20 -3.71 18.07 6.45
C PRO A 20 -4.92 18.83 7.01
N GLU A 21 -4.99 20.15 6.85
CA GLU A 21 -6.15 20.96 7.25
C GLU A 21 -7.40 20.61 6.45
N LEU A 22 -7.24 20.14 5.22
CA LEU A 22 -8.38 19.74 4.37
C LEU A 22 -9.20 18.65 5.06
N LEU A 23 -8.58 17.61 5.57
CA LEU A 23 -9.26 16.54 6.27
C LEU A 23 -9.95 17.04 7.54
N LYS A 24 -9.33 17.96 8.28
CA LYS A 24 -9.92 18.58 9.46
C LYS A 24 -11.20 19.34 9.12
N VAL A 25 -11.18 20.10 8.03
CA VAL A 25 -12.37 20.84 7.55
C VAL A 25 -13.47 19.86 7.15
N LEU A 26 -13.14 18.83 6.37
CA LEU A 26 -14.12 17.88 5.86
C LEU A 26 -14.72 16.98 6.93
N THR A 27 -14.01 16.74 8.02
CA THR A 27 -14.50 15.95 9.17
C THR A 27 -15.16 16.79 10.25
N SER A 28 -15.08 18.11 10.16
CA SER A 28 -15.64 19.00 11.19
C SER A 28 -17.17 18.97 11.19
N PRO A 29 -17.82 18.72 12.34
CA PRO A 29 -19.28 18.71 12.43
C PRO A 29 -19.90 20.11 12.42
N VAL A 30 -19.11 21.17 12.65
CA VAL A 30 -19.58 22.56 12.66
C VAL A 30 -19.62 23.21 11.28
N ILE A 31 -18.93 22.62 10.31
CA ILE A 31 -18.92 23.13 8.93
C ILE A 31 -20.06 22.49 8.16
N SER A 32 -20.86 23.31 7.47
CA SER A 32 -21.99 22.82 6.68
C SER A 32 -21.54 22.00 5.46
N ILE A 33 -22.40 21.10 5.01
CA ILE A 33 -22.14 20.28 3.81
C ILE A 33 -21.92 21.17 2.58
N HIS A 34 -22.66 22.27 2.45
CA HIS A 34 -22.49 23.20 1.32
C HIS A 34 -21.10 23.83 1.28
N LYS A 35 -20.57 24.20 2.44
CA LYS A 35 -19.21 24.74 2.54
C LYS A 35 -18.16 23.67 2.24
N LYS A 36 -18.37 22.44 2.71
CA LYS A 36 -17.51 21.29 2.41
C LYS A 36 -17.48 20.99 0.91
N ASP A 37 -18.64 20.98 0.26
CA ASP A 37 -18.74 20.76 -1.18
C ASP A 37 -18.00 21.85 -1.97
N ALA A 38 -18.12 23.11 -1.56
CA ALA A 38 -17.41 24.23 -2.21
C ALA A 38 -15.89 24.10 -2.05
N VAL A 39 -15.41 23.70 -0.88
CA VAL A 39 -13.99 23.46 -0.62
C VAL A 39 -13.46 22.33 -1.48
N ILE A 40 -14.19 21.22 -1.57
CA ILE A 40 -13.81 20.05 -2.38
C ILE A 40 -13.72 20.46 -3.86
N GLU A 41 -14.72 21.13 -4.39
CA GLU A 41 -14.74 21.58 -5.79
C GLU A 41 -13.54 22.44 -6.12
N LYS A 42 -13.27 23.44 -5.29
CA LYS A 42 -12.18 24.38 -5.54
C LYS A 42 -10.80 23.70 -5.45
N ILE A 43 -10.54 22.97 -4.37
CA ILE A 43 -9.23 22.37 -4.13
C ILE A 43 -8.95 21.25 -5.14
N TYR A 44 -9.92 20.41 -5.45
CA TYR A 44 -9.77 19.33 -6.42
C TYR A 44 -9.61 19.87 -7.83
N GLN A 45 -10.31 20.93 -8.17
CA GLN A 45 -10.16 21.59 -9.47
C GLN A 45 -8.76 22.20 -9.63
N ASP A 46 -8.27 22.89 -8.60
CA ASP A 46 -6.93 23.48 -8.59
C ASP A 46 -5.83 22.40 -8.69
N ALA A 47 -6.07 21.22 -8.11
CA ALA A 47 -5.18 20.07 -8.20
C ALA A 47 -5.32 19.29 -9.52
N GLY A 48 -6.28 19.62 -10.36
CA GLY A 48 -6.49 18.93 -11.65
C GLY A 48 -7.15 17.56 -11.53
N LEU A 49 -7.81 17.27 -10.42
CA LEU A 49 -8.49 16.00 -10.19
C LEU A 49 -9.81 15.89 -10.96
N SER A 50 -10.19 14.67 -11.32
CA SER A 50 -11.38 14.43 -12.11
C SER A 50 -12.67 14.70 -11.34
N LYS A 51 -13.75 14.99 -12.09
CA LYS A 51 -15.09 15.17 -11.51
C LYS A 51 -15.59 13.91 -10.78
N VAL A 52 -15.14 12.75 -11.20
CA VAL A 52 -15.47 11.47 -10.54
C VAL A 52 -14.97 11.49 -9.10
N LEU A 53 -13.74 11.92 -8.87
CA LEU A 53 -13.17 12.04 -7.53
C LEU A 53 -13.86 13.13 -6.70
N VAL A 54 -14.20 14.25 -7.33
CA VAL A 54 -14.97 15.33 -6.67
C VAL A 54 -16.31 14.79 -6.16
N ASN A 55 -17.07 14.13 -7.00
CA ASN A 55 -18.38 13.60 -6.65
C ASN A 55 -18.27 12.47 -5.60
N TYR A 56 -17.27 11.62 -5.72
CA TYR A 56 -17.01 10.55 -4.77
C TYR A 56 -16.69 11.10 -3.39
N THR A 57 -15.83 12.13 -3.32
CA THR A 57 -15.46 12.78 -2.07
C THR A 57 -16.65 13.47 -1.41
N LYS A 58 -17.48 14.16 -2.20
CA LYS A 58 -18.74 14.75 -1.70
C LYS A 58 -19.65 13.69 -1.09
N MET A 59 -19.77 12.54 -1.75
CA MET A 59 -20.57 11.42 -1.24
C MET A 59 -20.00 10.88 0.08
N MET A 60 -18.68 10.70 0.17
CA MET A 60 -18.01 10.25 1.40
C MET A 60 -18.25 11.23 2.55
N CYS A 61 -18.23 12.54 2.29
CA CYS A 61 -18.52 13.55 3.31
C CYS A 61 -19.96 13.44 3.82
N ARG A 62 -20.92 13.27 2.91
CA ARG A 62 -22.34 13.12 3.27
C ARG A 62 -22.61 11.86 4.06
N LEU A 63 -21.92 10.77 3.75
CA LEU A 63 -22.07 9.48 4.43
C LEU A 63 -21.21 9.39 5.72
N GLY A 64 -20.35 10.38 5.97
CA GLY A 64 -19.50 10.41 7.16
C GLY A 64 -18.23 9.54 7.08
N TYR A 65 -17.84 9.10 5.88
CA TYR A 65 -16.67 8.23 5.70
C TYR A 65 -15.38 8.95 5.31
N ILE A 66 -15.42 10.26 5.16
CA ILE A 66 -14.23 11.02 4.70
C ILE A 66 -13.03 10.90 5.66
N GLY A 67 -13.28 10.70 6.95
CA GLY A 67 -12.20 10.47 7.91
C GLY A 67 -11.42 9.20 7.68
N GLU A 68 -11.96 8.26 6.91
CA GLU A 68 -11.33 6.98 6.57
C GLU A 68 -10.66 7.00 5.19
N ILE A 69 -10.38 8.18 4.65
CA ILE A 69 -9.85 8.33 3.28
C ILE A 69 -8.54 7.56 3.06
N GLU A 70 -7.67 7.50 4.03
CA GLU A 70 -6.42 6.74 3.91
C GLU A 70 -6.69 5.25 3.77
N ASP A 71 -7.56 4.71 4.61
CA ASP A 71 -7.95 3.29 4.54
C ASP A 71 -8.66 2.96 3.22
N ILE A 72 -9.48 3.89 2.74
CA ILE A 72 -10.18 3.76 1.45
C ILE A 72 -9.16 3.76 0.29
N LEU A 73 -8.15 4.60 0.34
CA LEU A 73 -7.07 4.63 -0.65
C LEU A 73 -6.24 3.35 -0.61
N ASP A 74 -5.91 2.85 0.56
CA ASP A 74 -5.19 1.58 0.71
C ASP A 74 -5.99 0.42 0.13
N ALA A 75 -7.29 0.35 0.41
CA ALA A 75 -8.18 -0.65 -0.18
C ALA A 75 -8.25 -0.51 -1.71
N PHE A 76 -8.25 0.71 -2.23
CA PHE A 76 -8.23 0.97 -3.66
C PHE A 76 -6.94 0.45 -4.30
N TYR A 77 -5.78 0.68 -3.71
CA TYR A 77 -4.52 0.19 -4.22
C TYR A 77 -4.47 -1.34 -4.27
N LEU A 78 -4.97 -2.01 -3.24
CA LEU A 78 -5.06 -3.47 -3.23
C LEU A 78 -5.98 -3.99 -4.34
N TYR A 79 -7.12 -3.35 -4.52
CA TYR A 79 -8.05 -3.69 -5.60
C TYR A 79 -7.42 -3.50 -6.97
N TRP A 80 -6.75 -2.36 -7.17
CA TRP A 80 -6.04 -2.05 -8.43
C TRP A 80 -4.99 -3.10 -8.74
N ASP A 81 -4.17 -3.45 -7.77
CA ASP A 81 -3.12 -4.44 -7.94
C ASP A 81 -3.70 -5.82 -8.33
N ARG A 82 -4.82 -6.22 -7.72
CA ARG A 82 -5.52 -7.46 -8.09
C ARG A 82 -6.04 -7.43 -9.53
N GLN A 83 -6.67 -6.34 -9.93
CA GLN A 83 -7.25 -6.21 -11.27
C GLN A 83 -6.17 -6.20 -12.35
N ASN A 84 -5.00 -5.72 -12.05
CA ASN A 84 -3.88 -5.66 -13.00
C ASN A 84 -2.87 -6.80 -12.81
N HIS A 85 -3.17 -7.78 -11.98
CA HIS A 85 -2.31 -8.93 -11.68
C HIS A 85 -0.91 -8.51 -11.22
N ILE A 86 -0.84 -7.52 -10.34
CA ILE A 86 0.41 -7.02 -9.76
C ILE A 86 0.55 -7.60 -8.35
N LEU A 87 1.70 -8.23 -8.10
CA LEU A 87 2.08 -8.70 -6.78
C LEU A 87 3.19 -7.81 -6.22
N ARG A 88 2.91 -7.13 -5.11
CA ARG A 88 3.91 -6.33 -4.41
C ARG A 88 4.47 -7.13 -3.25
N ALA A 89 5.80 -7.21 -3.22
CA ALA A 89 6.51 -7.92 -2.18
C ALA A 89 7.64 -7.05 -1.62
N GLU A 90 7.98 -7.27 -0.36
CA GLU A 90 9.09 -6.60 0.30
C GLU A 90 10.19 -7.63 0.56
N LEU A 91 11.40 -7.35 0.08
CA LEU A 91 12.59 -8.15 0.34
C LEU A 91 13.42 -7.45 1.40
N THR A 92 13.56 -8.08 2.56
CA THR A 92 14.37 -7.55 3.66
C THR A 92 15.66 -8.36 3.75
N CYS A 93 16.79 -7.68 3.65
CA CYS A 93 18.12 -8.28 3.70
C CYS A 93 18.93 -7.75 4.89
N ALA A 94 19.95 -8.49 5.32
CA ALA A 94 20.83 -8.08 6.42
C ALA A 94 21.67 -6.83 6.11
N GLY A 95 21.90 -6.55 4.83
CA GLY A 95 22.61 -5.39 4.34
C GLY A 95 22.11 -5.06 2.94
N THR A 96 22.95 -4.45 2.12
CA THR A 96 22.61 -4.16 0.73
C THR A 96 22.20 -5.44 0.00
N PRO A 97 20.99 -5.50 -0.59
CA PRO A 97 20.52 -6.69 -1.28
C PRO A 97 21.47 -7.11 -2.41
N GLN A 98 21.82 -8.38 -2.45
CA GLN A 98 22.66 -8.94 -3.49
C GLN A 98 21.80 -9.34 -4.70
N PRO A 99 22.32 -9.21 -5.94
CA PRO A 99 21.57 -9.61 -7.13
C PRO A 99 21.07 -11.06 -7.09
N GLU A 100 21.82 -11.94 -6.47
CA GLU A 100 21.50 -13.37 -6.31
C GLU A 100 20.30 -13.57 -5.38
N GLU A 101 20.25 -12.82 -4.28
CA GLU A 101 19.13 -12.85 -3.33
C GLU A 101 17.84 -12.33 -3.97
N GLU A 102 17.95 -11.23 -4.72
CA GLU A 102 16.82 -10.69 -5.48
C GLU A 102 16.30 -11.68 -6.52
N ALA A 103 17.20 -12.28 -7.29
CA ALA A 103 16.85 -13.26 -8.31
C ALA A 103 16.17 -14.50 -7.71
N GLU A 104 16.68 -15.00 -6.58
CA GLU A 104 16.09 -16.13 -5.86
C GLU A 104 14.71 -15.79 -5.32
N ALA A 105 14.56 -14.58 -4.75
CA ALA A 105 13.26 -14.10 -4.25
C ALA A 105 12.22 -14.00 -5.36
N ARG A 106 12.58 -13.43 -6.50
CA ARG A 106 11.72 -13.35 -7.69
C ARG A 106 11.32 -14.73 -8.21
N LYS A 107 12.25 -15.68 -8.19
CA LYS A 107 11.98 -17.06 -8.61
C LYS A 107 10.96 -17.73 -7.69
N ILE A 108 11.12 -17.60 -6.38
CA ILE A 108 10.17 -18.14 -5.39
C ILE A 108 8.78 -17.57 -5.61
N LEU A 109 8.69 -16.24 -5.78
CA LEU A 109 7.41 -15.56 -6.00
C LEU A 109 6.79 -15.93 -7.34
N ALA A 110 7.58 -16.06 -8.40
CA ALA A 110 7.09 -16.46 -9.72
C ALA A 110 6.53 -17.89 -9.73
N GLU A 111 7.11 -18.80 -8.97
CA GLU A 111 6.58 -20.17 -8.82
C GLU A 111 5.25 -20.21 -8.08
N LYS A 112 5.09 -19.36 -7.06
CA LYS A 112 3.86 -19.31 -6.26
C LYS A 112 2.75 -18.46 -6.88
N TYR A 113 3.11 -17.44 -7.64
CA TYR A 113 2.19 -16.49 -8.28
C TYR A 113 2.54 -16.32 -9.76
N PRO A 114 2.33 -17.37 -10.58
CA PRO A 114 2.81 -17.38 -11.98
C PRO A 114 2.14 -16.36 -12.89
N ASP A 115 0.92 -15.93 -12.55
CA ASP A 115 0.14 -15.01 -13.37
C ASP A 115 0.31 -13.54 -12.99
N CYS A 116 1.20 -13.24 -12.04
CA CYS A 116 1.38 -11.90 -11.51
C CYS A 116 2.70 -11.27 -11.96
N GLU A 117 2.64 -9.97 -12.25
CA GLU A 117 3.83 -9.13 -12.35
C GLU A 117 4.34 -8.82 -10.96
N ILE A 118 5.60 -9.13 -10.69
CA ILE A 118 6.19 -8.98 -9.35
C ILE A 118 6.89 -7.63 -9.24
N VAL A 119 6.43 -6.82 -8.30
CA VAL A 119 7.07 -5.56 -7.93
C VAL A 119 7.75 -5.77 -6.58
N LEU A 120 9.08 -5.80 -6.58
CA LEU A 120 9.88 -6.07 -5.41
C LEU A 120 10.45 -4.78 -4.84
N THR A 121 10.15 -4.50 -3.57
CA THR A 121 10.73 -3.39 -2.83
C THR A 121 11.81 -3.94 -1.91
N GLU A 122 12.99 -3.35 -1.94
CA GLU A 122 14.12 -3.77 -1.13
C GLU A 122 14.21 -2.97 0.15
N LYS A 123 14.54 -3.66 1.25
CA LYS A 123 14.72 -3.04 2.57
C LYS A 123 15.92 -3.67 3.27
N GLU A 124 16.65 -2.86 4.01
CA GLU A 124 17.77 -3.33 4.82
C GLU A 124 17.36 -3.40 6.30
N ASP A 125 17.74 -4.48 6.98
CA ASP A 125 17.55 -4.63 8.41
C ASP A 125 18.84 -5.13 9.04
N GLU A 126 19.53 -4.26 9.76
CA GLU A 126 20.79 -4.54 10.43
C GLU A 126 20.67 -5.60 11.54
N ASN A 127 19.45 -5.86 12.01
CA ASN A 127 19.22 -6.89 13.04
C ASN A 127 19.27 -8.32 12.49
N LEU A 128 19.21 -8.49 11.16
CA LEU A 128 19.40 -9.80 10.55
C LEU A 128 20.89 -10.17 10.50
N LEU A 129 21.22 -11.38 10.92
CA LEU A 129 22.58 -11.90 10.87
C LEU A 129 23.02 -12.27 9.45
N GLY A 130 22.06 -12.57 8.58
CA GLY A 130 22.28 -12.93 7.18
C GLY A 130 21.02 -13.50 6.56
N GLY A 131 21.06 -13.71 5.24
CA GLY A 131 19.91 -14.18 4.49
C GLY A 131 18.91 -13.08 4.18
N TYR A 132 17.67 -13.46 3.94
CA TYR A 132 16.61 -12.51 3.57
C TYR A 132 15.24 -13.01 4.00
N ILE A 133 14.29 -12.08 4.10
CA ILE A 133 12.88 -12.34 4.38
C ILE A 133 12.06 -11.72 3.26
N ILE A 134 11.14 -12.50 2.68
CA ILE A 134 10.20 -12.02 1.68
C ILE A 134 8.83 -11.86 2.36
N LYS A 135 8.28 -10.65 2.30
CA LYS A 135 6.97 -10.35 2.85
C LYS A 135 5.97 -10.06 1.73
N VAL A 136 4.89 -10.84 1.67
CA VAL A 136 3.81 -10.68 0.70
C VAL A 136 2.49 -10.68 1.45
N HIS A 137 1.81 -9.53 1.49
CA HIS A 137 0.60 -9.33 2.28
C HIS A 137 0.82 -9.70 3.76
N HIS A 138 0.17 -10.77 4.23
CA HIS A 138 0.32 -11.28 5.61
C HIS A 138 1.25 -12.49 5.71
N LYS A 139 1.85 -12.90 4.60
CA LYS A 139 2.75 -14.06 4.57
C LYS A 139 4.19 -13.63 4.55
N GLU A 140 5.02 -14.34 5.28
CA GLU A 140 6.46 -14.17 5.29
C GLU A 140 7.14 -15.47 4.85
N TYR A 141 8.08 -15.33 3.94
CA TYR A 141 8.98 -16.42 3.54
C TYR A 141 10.35 -16.12 4.13
N ASP A 142 10.62 -16.71 5.28
CA ASP A 142 11.84 -16.45 6.05
C ASP A 142 12.98 -17.34 5.57
N ARG A 143 13.95 -16.75 4.89
CA ARG A 143 15.21 -17.37 4.46
C ARG A 143 16.40 -16.77 5.20
N SER A 144 16.17 -16.13 6.34
CA SER A 144 17.22 -15.61 7.20
C SER A 144 17.95 -16.75 7.93
N TYR A 145 19.13 -16.44 8.44
CA TYR A 145 19.90 -17.42 9.24
C TYR A 145 19.15 -17.77 10.52
N GLU A 146 18.52 -16.82 11.16
CA GLU A 146 17.69 -17.02 12.35
C GLU A 146 16.51 -17.96 12.08
N GLY A 147 15.85 -17.79 10.95
CA GLY A 147 14.76 -18.64 10.51
C GLY A 147 15.19 -20.06 10.26
N ARG A 148 16.35 -20.26 9.62
CA ARG A 148 16.96 -21.59 9.41
C ARG A 148 17.32 -22.28 10.72
N LEU A 149 17.89 -21.54 11.67
CA LEU A 149 18.21 -22.07 12.99
C LEU A 149 16.95 -22.52 13.73
N ARG A 150 15.89 -21.73 13.70
CA ARG A 150 14.60 -22.12 14.30
C ARG A 150 14.01 -23.37 13.67
N GLN A 151 14.12 -23.52 12.36
CA GLN A 151 13.66 -24.73 11.66
C GLN A 151 14.47 -25.96 12.07
N LEU A 152 15.78 -25.83 12.20
CA LEU A 152 16.66 -26.90 12.67
C LEU A 152 16.34 -27.32 14.12
N GLU A 153 16.12 -26.36 15.00
CA GLU A 153 15.71 -26.63 16.37
C GLU A 153 14.40 -27.42 16.42
N ARG A 154 13.40 -27.04 15.62
CA ARG A 154 12.12 -27.75 15.51
C ARG A 154 12.30 -29.18 15.05
N LYS A 155 13.16 -29.42 14.06
CA LYS A 155 13.46 -30.77 13.56
C LYS A 155 14.17 -31.62 14.62
N LEU A 156 15.09 -31.04 15.38
CA LEU A 156 15.86 -31.73 16.40
C LEU A 156 15.02 -32.04 17.65
N THR A 157 14.08 -31.16 18.00
CA THR A 157 13.23 -31.33 19.19
C THR A 157 11.92 -32.08 18.90
N GLY A 158 11.62 -32.39 17.65
CA GLY A 158 10.41 -33.09 17.26
C GLY A 158 9.12 -32.25 17.42
N ARG A 159 9.26 -30.96 17.50
CA ARG A 159 8.12 -30.01 17.65
C ARG A 159 7.86 -29.21 16.38
#